data_972a9db7355edc10201655046bc7b090
#
_entry.id   972a9db7355edc10201655046bc7b090
#
_cell.length_a   1.000
_cell.length_b   1.000
_cell.length_c   1.000
_cell.angle_alpha   90.00
_cell.angle_beta   90.00
_cell.angle_gamma   90.00
#
_symmetry.space_group_name_H-M   'P 1'
#
loop_
_entity.id
_entity.type
_entity.pdbx_description
1 polymer ?
#
loop_
_entity_poly.entity_id
_entity_poly.type
_entity_poly.pdbx_seq_one_letter_code
_entity_poly.pdbx_strand_id
1 'polypeptide(L)'
;RCSGQLSNPIHLPYDSTYIGGGVVTSPNSRFLYLFNFTQIWQYDFWATDFAGSRQTVAVHDGFLSPFETGFFQPMVAPNGKIYSISSSTNNILHVIHHPDEPGLACGVEPHGVILPALTNYIIPNMPNYRLGPLPGSSCDSLTVSSAEPPPHRYEPAGLDVYPNPATEEVNFEQLSAYAGQGGRLTLSDVTGRVVAAAAFQPGESVLRLDVRGLARGMYVWSYVRADGRRATGKIVKSEK
;
A
#
# COMPACT_ATOMS: atom_id res chain seq x y z
N ARG A 1 15.10 -8.41 -13.87
CA ARG A 1 14.04 -7.38 -13.75
C ARG A 1 14.04 -6.38 -14.91
N CYS A 2 15.20 -5.92 -15.39
CA CYS A 2 15.29 -4.85 -16.39
C CYS A 2 14.78 -5.24 -17.77
N SER A 3 15.06 -6.45 -18.23
CA SER A 3 14.66 -6.91 -19.57
C SER A 3 13.25 -7.48 -19.61
N GLY A 4 12.66 -7.80 -18.45
CA GLY A 4 11.42 -8.58 -18.36
C GLY A 4 11.56 -10.04 -18.83
N GLN A 5 12.76 -10.48 -19.18
CA GLN A 5 13.00 -11.86 -19.60
C GLN A 5 13.03 -12.78 -18.38
N LEU A 6 12.32 -13.89 -18.49
CA LEU A 6 12.39 -14.98 -17.52
C LEU A 6 13.41 -16.00 -17.99
N SER A 7 14.29 -16.43 -17.10
CA SER A 7 15.33 -17.44 -17.38
C SER A 7 15.50 -18.37 -16.19
N ASN A 8 16.11 -19.53 -16.45
CA ASN A 8 16.46 -20.51 -15.42
C ASN A 8 15.25 -20.90 -14.53
N PRO A 9 14.18 -21.48 -15.08
CA PRO A 9 13.04 -21.90 -14.29
C PRO A 9 13.46 -22.97 -13.28
N ILE A 10 13.04 -22.80 -12.02
CA ILE A 10 13.24 -23.81 -10.97
C ILE A 10 11.88 -24.45 -10.72
N HIS A 11 11.82 -25.79 -10.91
CA HIS A 11 10.65 -26.57 -10.58
C HIS A 11 10.76 -27.08 -9.15
N LEU A 12 9.83 -26.63 -8.28
CA LEU A 12 9.72 -27.16 -6.93
C LEU A 12 8.62 -28.22 -6.91
N PRO A 13 8.94 -29.48 -6.54
CA PRO A 13 7.91 -30.48 -6.31
C PRO A 13 7.00 -30.01 -5.18
N TYR A 14 5.73 -29.96 -5.45
CA TYR A 14 4.70 -29.51 -4.54
C TYR A 14 3.79 -30.69 -4.20
N ASP A 15 3.55 -30.93 -2.92
CA ASP A 15 2.66 -32.00 -2.51
C ASP A 15 1.22 -31.67 -2.89
N SER A 16 0.65 -32.52 -3.75
CA SER A 16 -0.61 -32.27 -4.44
C SER A 16 -1.87 -32.61 -3.63
N THR A 17 -1.75 -32.88 -2.34
CA THR A 17 -2.87 -33.34 -1.52
C THR A 17 -3.96 -32.27 -1.35
N TYR A 18 -3.60 -31.00 -1.49
CA TYR A 18 -4.53 -29.86 -1.46
C TYR A 18 -4.32 -28.93 -2.65
N ILE A 19 -5.43 -28.66 -3.34
CA ILE A 19 -5.47 -27.72 -4.45
C ILE A 19 -5.65 -26.32 -3.87
N GLY A 20 -4.61 -25.53 -3.91
CA GLY A 20 -4.70 -24.15 -3.54
C GLY A 20 -3.71 -23.74 -2.47
N GLY A 21 -3.23 -22.55 -2.64
CA GLY A 21 -2.22 -21.92 -1.81
C GLY A 21 -1.77 -20.66 -2.50
N GLY A 22 -0.71 -20.11 -2.02
CA GLY A 22 -0.11 -18.93 -2.62
C GLY A 22 1.38 -18.88 -2.37
N VAL A 23 2.03 -18.01 -3.10
CA VAL A 23 3.44 -17.72 -2.90
C VAL A 23 3.64 -16.22 -2.73
N VAL A 24 4.60 -15.85 -1.91
CA VAL A 24 5.00 -14.47 -1.70
C VAL A 24 6.47 -14.40 -1.33
N THR A 25 7.16 -13.36 -1.77
CA THR A 25 8.54 -13.11 -1.34
C THR A 25 8.57 -12.20 -0.11
N SER A 26 9.59 -12.36 0.71
CA SER A 26 9.90 -11.40 1.77
C SER A 26 10.16 -10.00 1.19
N PRO A 27 9.96 -8.91 1.97
CA PRO A 27 10.23 -7.53 1.53
C PRO A 27 11.64 -7.34 0.97
N ASN A 28 12.66 -7.95 1.58
CA ASN A 28 14.05 -7.91 1.12
C ASN A 28 14.33 -8.83 -0.09
N SER A 29 13.31 -9.57 -0.57
CA SER A 29 13.38 -10.51 -1.69
C SER A 29 14.34 -11.71 -1.48
N ARG A 30 14.74 -11.99 -0.23
CA ARG A 30 15.59 -13.13 0.09
C ARG A 30 14.82 -14.43 0.24
N PHE A 31 13.66 -14.39 0.91
CA PHE A 31 12.90 -15.59 1.21
C PHE A 31 11.67 -15.70 0.32
N LEU A 32 11.38 -16.92 -0.13
CA LEU A 32 10.12 -17.30 -0.74
C LEU A 32 9.28 -18.07 0.28
N TYR A 33 8.06 -17.62 0.52
CA TYR A 33 7.08 -18.34 1.32
C TYR A 33 6.08 -19.03 0.41
N LEU A 34 5.87 -20.32 0.65
CA LEU A 34 4.89 -21.14 -0.05
C LEU A 34 3.86 -21.62 0.98
N PHE A 35 2.60 -21.34 0.68
CA PHE A 35 1.45 -21.70 1.50
C PHE A 35 0.73 -22.87 0.86
N ASN A 36 0.51 -23.97 1.60
CA ASN A 36 -0.13 -25.18 1.11
C ASN A 36 -1.30 -25.66 1.99
N PHE A 37 -2.10 -24.75 2.51
CA PHE A 37 -3.21 -24.99 3.39
C PHE A 37 -2.79 -25.52 4.77
N THR A 38 -2.03 -26.62 4.85
CA THR A 38 -1.62 -27.26 6.10
C THR A 38 -0.30 -26.72 6.65
N GLN A 39 0.54 -26.14 5.81
CA GLN A 39 1.88 -25.70 6.19
C GLN A 39 2.26 -24.40 5.47
N ILE A 40 3.19 -23.68 6.08
CA ILE A 40 3.93 -22.60 5.41
C ILE A 40 5.39 -23.03 5.34
N TRP A 41 5.92 -23.04 4.12
CA TRP A 41 7.33 -23.30 3.86
C TRP A 41 8.06 -22.04 3.48
N GLN A 42 9.28 -21.88 4.02
CA GLN A 42 10.22 -20.83 3.65
C GLN A 42 11.38 -21.44 2.85
N TYR A 43 11.76 -20.80 1.75
CA TYR A 43 12.94 -21.09 0.94
C TYR A 43 13.85 -19.88 0.90
N ASP A 44 15.17 -20.08 0.89
CA ASP A 44 16.19 -19.03 0.84
C ASP A 44 16.77 -18.91 -0.57
N PHE A 45 16.49 -17.83 -1.29
CA PHE A 45 17.06 -17.54 -2.62
C PHE A 45 18.59 -17.40 -2.61
N TRP A 46 19.20 -17.15 -1.46
CA TRP A 46 20.66 -17.03 -1.33
C TRP A 46 21.33 -18.34 -0.98
N ALA A 47 20.59 -19.39 -0.71
CA ALA A 47 21.14 -20.71 -0.49
C ALA A 47 21.73 -21.28 -1.79
N THR A 48 22.85 -22.01 -1.68
CA THR A 48 23.48 -22.71 -2.80
C THR A 48 22.54 -23.77 -3.39
N ASP A 49 21.81 -24.46 -2.51
CA ASP A 49 20.73 -25.38 -2.89
C ASP A 49 19.39 -24.74 -2.47
N PHE A 50 18.76 -24.07 -3.42
CA PHE A 50 17.47 -23.40 -3.19
C PHE A 50 16.37 -24.38 -2.77
N ALA A 51 16.26 -25.52 -3.46
CA ALA A 51 15.22 -26.52 -3.17
C ALA A 51 15.44 -27.18 -1.80
N GLY A 52 16.68 -27.50 -1.47
CA GLY A 52 17.05 -28.06 -0.17
C GLY A 52 17.01 -27.06 0.99
N SER A 53 16.90 -25.76 0.73
CA SER A 53 16.79 -24.73 1.77
C SER A 53 15.41 -24.68 2.44
N ARG A 54 14.45 -25.51 2.00
CA ARG A 54 13.09 -25.56 2.52
C ARG A 54 13.05 -25.78 4.02
N GLN A 55 12.36 -24.87 4.73
CA GLN A 55 12.05 -24.99 6.15
C GLN A 55 10.54 -24.85 6.37
N THR A 56 9.94 -25.72 7.19
CA THR A 56 8.56 -25.54 7.63
C THR A 56 8.55 -24.52 8.75
N VAL A 57 7.87 -23.39 8.55
CA VAL A 57 7.79 -22.29 9.52
C VAL A 57 6.46 -22.21 10.24
N ALA A 58 5.43 -22.90 9.74
CA ALA A 58 4.15 -23.09 10.43
C ALA A 58 3.46 -24.38 9.98
N VAL A 59 2.68 -24.94 10.89
CA VAL A 59 1.77 -26.07 10.65
C VAL A 59 0.39 -25.67 11.14
N HIS A 60 -0.65 -25.99 10.34
CA HIS A 60 -2.03 -25.72 10.70
C HIS A 60 -2.42 -26.54 11.95
N ASP A 61 -3.03 -25.88 12.92
CA ASP A 61 -3.33 -26.43 14.25
C ASP A 61 -4.77 -26.95 14.40
N GLY A 62 -5.58 -26.89 13.32
CA GLY A 62 -6.97 -27.30 13.32
C GLY A 62 -7.96 -26.28 13.88
N PHE A 63 -7.53 -25.05 14.11
CA PHE A 63 -8.41 -23.97 14.59
C PHE A 63 -9.53 -23.67 13.59
N LEU A 64 -10.75 -23.42 14.11
CA LEU A 64 -11.96 -23.10 13.32
C LEU A 64 -12.50 -21.70 13.69
N SER A 65 -12.96 -20.92 12.69
CA SER A 65 -13.54 -19.58 12.93
C SER A 65 -14.45 -19.06 11.80
N PRO A 66 -15.68 -19.51 11.62
CA PRO A 66 -16.32 -20.74 12.09
C PRO A 66 -15.89 -22.00 11.33
N PHE A 67 -15.23 -21.85 10.18
CA PHE A 67 -14.72 -22.95 9.35
C PHE A 67 -13.21 -23.08 9.46
N GLU A 68 -12.64 -24.07 8.79
CA GLU A 68 -11.19 -24.31 8.77
C GLU A 68 -10.41 -23.06 8.37
N THR A 69 -9.29 -22.83 9.07
CA THR A 69 -8.45 -21.64 8.91
C THR A 69 -7.09 -21.98 8.32
N GLY A 70 -7.03 -22.89 7.37
CA GLY A 70 -5.79 -23.27 6.71
C GLY A 70 -5.13 -22.11 5.97
N PHE A 71 -3.82 -22.18 5.79
CA PHE A 71 -3.01 -21.16 5.15
C PHE A 71 -3.27 -21.09 3.63
N PHE A 72 -3.70 -19.92 3.14
CA PHE A 72 -4.06 -19.80 1.73
C PHE A 72 -3.31 -18.65 1.04
N GLN A 73 -4.00 -17.67 0.50
CA GLN A 73 -3.38 -16.59 -0.27
C GLN A 73 -2.65 -15.59 0.63
N PRO A 74 -1.33 -15.42 0.48
CA PRO A 74 -0.55 -14.43 1.20
C PRO A 74 -0.38 -13.12 0.44
N MET A 75 -0.10 -12.05 1.20
CA MET A 75 0.21 -10.73 0.69
C MET A 75 1.21 -10.02 1.60
N VAL A 76 2.18 -9.31 1.01
CA VAL A 76 3.01 -8.35 1.74
C VAL A 76 2.22 -7.06 1.93
N ALA A 77 2.07 -6.64 3.17
CA ALA A 77 1.42 -5.38 3.50
C ALA A 77 2.42 -4.20 3.57
N PRO A 78 1.95 -2.96 3.50
CA PRO A 78 2.81 -1.77 3.57
C PRO A 78 3.66 -1.65 4.84
N ASN A 79 3.29 -2.35 5.92
CA ASN A 79 4.06 -2.42 7.17
C ASN A 79 5.19 -3.46 7.15
N GLY A 80 5.44 -4.10 6.00
CA GLY A 80 6.48 -5.10 5.82
C GLY A 80 6.15 -6.49 6.35
N LYS A 81 4.97 -6.71 6.93
CA LYS A 81 4.50 -8.04 7.35
C LYS A 81 3.82 -8.76 6.20
N ILE A 82 3.77 -10.09 6.29
CA ILE A 82 2.95 -10.90 5.38
C ILE A 82 1.68 -11.30 6.11
N TYR A 83 0.54 -11.10 5.45
CA TYR A 83 -0.76 -11.56 5.91
C TYR A 83 -1.29 -12.61 4.96
N SER A 84 -1.99 -13.60 5.49
CA SER A 84 -2.62 -14.65 4.70
C SER A 84 -4.06 -14.87 5.16
N ILE A 85 -4.95 -15.08 4.20
CA ILE A 85 -6.31 -15.55 4.44
C ILE A 85 -6.36 -17.07 4.43
N SER A 86 -7.52 -17.59 4.79
CA SER A 86 -7.86 -19.00 4.59
C SER A 86 -8.65 -19.24 3.32
N SER A 87 -8.75 -20.51 2.93
CA SER A 87 -9.53 -20.97 1.76
C SER A 87 -11.02 -21.10 2.04
N SER A 88 -11.52 -20.65 3.19
CA SER A 88 -12.93 -20.72 3.56
C SER A 88 -13.42 -19.40 4.16
N THR A 89 -14.73 -19.30 4.36
CA THR A 89 -15.34 -18.15 5.03
C THR A 89 -14.95 -18.14 6.51
N ASN A 90 -14.20 -17.12 6.93
CA ASN A 90 -13.74 -16.94 8.30
C ASN A 90 -13.47 -15.46 8.60
N ASN A 91 -13.11 -15.14 9.83
CA ASN A 91 -12.83 -13.78 10.26
C ASN A 91 -11.41 -13.61 10.82
N ILE A 92 -10.46 -14.40 10.33
CA ILE A 92 -9.07 -14.31 10.79
C ILE A 92 -8.10 -14.03 9.64
N LEU A 93 -6.94 -13.47 9.99
CA LEU A 93 -5.75 -13.49 9.13
C LEU A 93 -4.61 -14.11 9.92
N HIS A 94 -3.79 -14.90 9.23
CA HIS A 94 -2.49 -15.33 9.72
C HIS A 94 -1.45 -14.24 9.43
N VAL A 95 -0.44 -14.13 10.28
CA VAL A 95 0.58 -13.07 10.17
C VAL A 95 1.98 -13.67 10.22
N ILE A 96 2.88 -13.20 9.34
CA ILE A 96 4.32 -13.38 9.50
C ILE A 96 4.89 -12.02 9.89
N HIS A 97 5.43 -11.93 11.10
CA HIS A 97 5.84 -10.66 11.69
C HIS A 97 7.17 -10.14 11.17
N HIS A 98 8.12 -11.04 10.91
CA HIS A 98 9.49 -10.74 10.51
C HIS A 98 9.88 -11.55 9.27
N PRO A 99 9.23 -11.32 8.11
CA PRO A 99 9.40 -12.17 6.93
C PRO A 99 10.82 -12.15 6.35
N ASP A 100 11.65 -11.20 6.75
CA ASP A 100 13.05 -11.10 6.34
C ASP A 100 14.00 -11.96 7.18
N GLU A 101 13.48 -12.64 8.22
CA GLU A 101 14.25 -13.50 9.12
C GLU A 101 14.14 -14.99 8.73
N PRO A 102 15.22 -15.80 8.92
CA PRO A 102 15.22 -17.19 8.54
C PRO A 102 14.48 -18.09 9.51
N GLY A 103 13.84 -19.13 8.98
CA GLY A 103 13.20 -20.19 9.75
C GLY A 103 12.14 -19.65 10.72
N LEU A 104 12.09 -20.21 11.91
CA LEU A 104 11.10 -19.84 12.94
C LEU A 104 11.26 -18.40 13.44
N ALA A 105 12.42 -17.76 13.23
CA ALA A 105 12.63 -16.36 13.58
C ALA A 105 11.74 -15.41 12.75
N CYS A 106 11.18 -15.87 11.61
CA CYS A 106 10.19 -15.09 10.86
C CYS A 106 8.91 -14.81 11.65
N GLY A 107 8.65 -15.54 12.73
CA GLY A 107 7.56 -15.26 13.67
C GLY A 107 6.18 -15.42 13.02
N VAL A 108 5.81 -16.62 12.58
CA VAL A 108 4.46 -16.89 12.11
C VAL A 108 3.51 -16.97 13.30
N GLU A 109 2.46 -16.16 13.25
CA GLU A 109 1.35 -16.18 14.21
C GLU A 109 0.07 -16.61 13.48
N PRO A 110 -0.34 -17.89 13.62
CA PRO A 110 -1.64 -18.33 13.13
C PRO A 110 -2.76 -17.55 13.83
N HIS A 111 -3.82 -17.19 13.08
CA HIS A 111 -4.98 -16.39 13.58
C HIS A 111 -4.62 -15.07 14.29
N GLY A 112 -3.47 -14.47 13.99
CA GLY A 112 -2.93 -13.29 14.67
C GLY A 112 -3.77 -12.02 14.52
N VAL A 113 -4.76 -12.00 13.59
CA VAL A 113 -5.70 -10.89 13.43
C VAL A 113 -7.12 -11.43 13.38
N ILE A 114 -7.99 -10.88 14.24
CA ILE A 114 -9.43 -11.13 14.21
C ILE A 114 -10.11 -9.98 13.48
N LEU A 115 -10.85 -10.28 12.43
CA LEU A 115 -11.59 -9.30 11.63
C LEU A 115 -12.99 -9.07 12.23
N PRO A 116 -13.55 -7.86 12.09
CA PRO A 116 -14.88 -7.56 12.61
C PRO A 116 -16.02 -8.22 11.82
N ALA A 117 -15.73 -8.78 10.65
CA ALA A 117 -16.69 -9.45 9.77
C ALA A 117 -16.07 -10.66 9.10
N LEU A 118 -16.91 -11.57 8.65
CA LEU A 118 -16.49 -12.71 7.85
C LEU A 118 -15.97 -12.24 6.48
N THR A 119 -14.89 -12.86 6.04
CA THR A 119 -14.32 -12.69 4.69
C THR A 119 -14.24 -14.02 3.99
N ASN A 120 -14.22 -14.01 2.66
CA ASN A 120 -14.13 -15.22 1.85
C ASN A 120 -13.25 -14.96 0.63
N TYR A 121 -12.12 -15.66 0.54
CA TYR A 121 -11.17 -15.63 -0.59
C TYR A 121 -10.67 -14.23 -1.01
N ILE A 122 -10.84 -13.22 -0.19
CA ILE A 122 -10.49 -11.84 -0.53
C ILE A 122 -9.35 -11.36 0.37
N ILE A 123 -8.22 -11.09 -0.25
CA ILE A 123 -7.13 -10.32 0.36
C ILE A 123 -6.83 -9.12 -0.56
N PRO A 124 -6.64 -7.90 -0.04
CA PRO A 124 -6.28 -6.76 -0.86
C PRO A 124 -4.98 -7.04 -1.60
N ASN A 125 -4.98 -6.89 -2.92
CA ASN A 125 -3.76 -6.98 -3.71
C ASN A 125 -3.07 -5.61 -3.66
N MET A 126 -1.99 -5.53 -2.90
CA MET A 126 -1.19 -4.30 -2.78
C MET A 126 0.11 -4.47 -3.56
N PRO A 127 0.27 -3.80 -4.72
CA PRO A 127 1.55 -3.80 -5.42
C PRO A 127 2.64 -3.21 -4.54
N ASN A 128 3.80 -3.83 -4.54
CA ASN A 128 4.95 -3.28 -3.82
C ASN A 128 5.64 -2.20 -4.66
N TYR A 129 5.20 -0.97 -4.55
CA TYR A 129 5.79 0.18 -5.25
C TYR A 129 7.16 0.62 -4.70
N ARG A 130 7.66 0.00 -3.63
CA ARG A 130 8.93 0.34 -2.99
C ARG A 130 10.09 -0.56 -3.43
N LEU A 131 9.85 -1.50 -4.35
CA LEU A 131 10.91 -2.31 -4.92
C LEU A 131 11.78 -1.44 -5.83
N GLY A 132 12.90 -0.98 -5.30
CA GLY A 132 13.97 -0.36 -6.07
C GLY A 132 14.69 -1.36 -6.99
N PRO A 133 15.66 -0.92 -7.77
CA PRO A 133 16.53 -1.79 -8.52
C PRO A 133 17.29 -2.71 -7.56
N LEU A 134 17.55 -3.96 -8.00
CA LEU A 134 18.37 -4.87 -7.21
C LEU A 134 19.82 -4.40 -7.24
N PRO A 135 20.45 -4.06 -6.08
CA PRO A 135 21.84 -3.64 -6.03
C PRO A 135 22.78 -4.62 -6.75
N GLY A 136 23.70 -4.10 -7.56
CA GLY A 136 24.63 -4.91 -8.35
C GLY A 136 24.04 -5.56 -9.60
N SER A 137 22.75 -5.36 -9.90
CA SER A 137 22.14 -5.81 -11.16
C SER A 137 22.39 -4.81 -12.29
N SER A 138 22.20 -5.24 -13.55
CA SER A 138 22.23 -4.33 -14.70
C SER A 138 21.17 -3.23 -14.66
N CYS A 139 20.21 -3.31 -13.74
CA CYS A 139 19.21 -2.28 -13.47
C CYS A 139 19.65 -1.25 -12.42
N ASP A 140 20.73 -1.51 -11.70
CA ASP A 140 21.18 -0.63 -10.63
C ASP A 140 21.63 0.75 -11.14
N SER A 141 22.09 0.79 -12.39
CA SER A 141 22.48 2.02 -13.08
C SER A 141 21.33 2.74 -13.77
N LEU A 142 20.13 2.17 -13.82
CA LEU A 142 18.96 2.87 -14.29
C LEU A 142 18.57 3.89 -13.21
N THR A 143 19.12 5.08 -13.32
CA THR A 143 18.57 6.25 -12.64
C THR A 143 17.17 6.48 -13.15
N VAL A 144 16.20 5.69 -12.66
CA VAL A 144 14.85 6.16 -12.60
C VAL A 144 14.95 7.41 -11.77
N SER A 145 14.64 8.56 -12.36
CA SER A 145 14.47 9.81 -11.65
C SER A 145 13.22 9.72 -10.78
N SER A 146 13.21 8.76 -9.87
CA SER A 146 12.43 8.81 -8.66
C SER A 146 13.28 9.60 -7.69
N ALA A 147 13.19 10.90 -7.76
CA ALA A 147 13.34 11.65 -6.51
C ALA A 147 12.50 10.87 -5.52
N GLU A 148 13.16 10.24 -4.54
CA GLU A 148 12.47 9.61 -3.41
C GLU A 148 11.43 10.62 -2.94
N PRO A 149 10.12 10.34 -3.07
CA PRO A 149 9.16 11.31 -2.58
C PRO A 149 9.58 11.49 -1.12
N PRO A 150 9.79 12.70 -0.65
CA PRO A 150 10.19 12.96 0.72
C PRO A 150 9.25 12.12 1.59
N PRO A 151 9.74 11.45 2.66
CA PRO A 151 8.94 10.58 3.47
C PRO A 151 7.65 11.31 3.74
N HIS A 152 6.53 10.74 3.24
CA HIS A 152 5.22 11.32 3.49
C HIS A 152 5.01 11.28 5.01
N ARG A 153 5.62 12.24 5.70
CA ARG A 153 5.01 12.71 6.94
C ARG A 153 3.62 13.16 6.50
N TYR A 154 2.62 12.48 6.99
CA TYR A 154 1.27 12.96 7.00
C TYR A 154 1.27 14.21 7.91
N GLU A 155 1.85 15.28 7.39
CA GLU A 155 1.60 16.60 7.98
C GLU A 155 0.16 16.90 7.57
N PRO A 156 -0.71 17.20 8.53
CA PRO A 156 -2.06 17.60 8.21
C PRO A 156 -1.94 18.64 7.10
N ALA A 157 -2.68 18.42 6.03
CA ALA A 157 -2.72 19.33 4.90
C ALA A 157 -2.93 20.71 5.50
N GLY A 158 -1.94 21.57 5.58
CA GLY A 158 -1.98 22.82 6.35
C GLY A 158 -3.11 23.78 5.98
N LEU A 159 -4.20 23.22 5.43
CA LEU A 159 -5.44 23.87 4.99
C LEU A 159 -6.65 23.13 5.53
N ASP A 160 -7.55 23.87 6.18
CA ASP A 160 -8.94 23.47 6.37
C ASP A 160 -9.76 23.91 5.16
N VAL A 161 -10.66 23.04 4.69
CA VAL A 161 -11.41 23.25 3.44
C VAL A 161 -12.91 23.11 3.71
N TYR A 162 -13.64 24.22 3.58
CA TYR A 162 -15.07 24.29 3.88
C TYR A 162 -15.81 25.34 3.04
N PRO A 163 -17.14 25.14 2.84
CA PRO A 163 -17.88 23.92 3.09
C PRO A 163 -17.49 22.80 2.14
N ASN A 164 -17.58 21.56 2.59
CA ASN A 164 -17.40 20.39 1.75
C ASN A 164 -18.48 19.34 2.12
N PRO A 165 -19.50 19.12 1.30
CA PRO A 165 -19.71 19.62 -0.08
C PRO A 165 -19.89 21.13 -0.22
N ALA A 166 -19.41 21.68 -1.35
CA ALA A 166 -19.50 23.08 -1.71
C ALA A 166 -20.59 23.30 -2.79
N THR A 167 -21.33 24.41 -2.69
CA THR A 167 -22.36 24.77 -3.69
C THR A 167 -21.96 25.97 -4.54
N GLU A 168 -21.55 27.06 -3.94
CA GLU A 168 -21.23 28.32 -4.62
C GLU A 168 -19.76 28.70 -4.49
N GLU A 169 -19.23 28.54 -3.29
CA GLU A 169 -17.83 28.85 -2.98
C GLU A 169 -17.23 27.78 -2.06
N VAL A 170 -15.92 27.71 -2.05
CA VAL A 170 -15.13 26.90 -1.11
C VAL A 170 -14.01 27.76 -0.54
N ASN A 171 -13.84 27.70 0.78
CA ASN A 171 -12.78 28.38 1.50
C ASN A 171 -11.65 27.41 1.78
N PHE A 172 -10.44 27.87 1.58
CA PHE A 172 -9.20 27.20 1.95
C PHE A 172 -8.55 28.06 3.03
N GLU A 173 -8.53 27.57 4.26
CA GLU A 173 -8.00 28.29 5.41
C GLU A 173 -6.69 27.66 5.86
N GLN A 174 -5.63 28.45 5.95
CA GLN A 174 -4.35 27.99 6.46
C GLN A 174 -4.45 27.75 7.96
N LEU A 175 -4.02 26.57 8.43
CA LEU A 175 -3.91 26.27 9.86
C LEU A 175 -2.98 27.30 10.53
N SER A 176 -3.25 27.63 11.77
CA SER A 176 -2.57 28.71 12.51
C SER A 176 -1.04 28.64 12.49
N ALA A 177 -0.47 27.44 12.45
CA ALA A 177 0.98 27.22 12.32
C ALA A 177 1.57 27.71 10.98
N TYR A 178 0.72 27.95 9.97
CA TYR A 178 1.13 28.29 8.60
C TYR A 178 0.44 29.58 8.09
N ALA A 179 -0.33 30.23 8.95
CA ALA A 179 -1.11 31.41 8.57
C ALA A 179 -0.21 32.50 7.98
N GLY A 180 -0.69 33.10 6.88
CA GLY A 180 0.01 34.17 6.20
C GLY A 180 1.18 33.76 5.30
N GLN A 181 1.46 32.47 5.16
CA GLN A 181 2.44 31.97 4.21
C GLN A 181 1.82 31.94 2.80
N GLY A 182 2.47 32.58 1.84
CA GLY A 182 2.06 32.54 0.44
C GLY A 182 2.12 31.12 -0.13
N GLY A 183 1.36 30.90 -1.20
CA GLY A 183 1.40 29.62 -1.90
C GLY A 183 0.39 29.55 -3.03
N ARG A 184 0.51 28.54 -3.88
CA ARG A 184 -0.34 28.37 -5.06
C ARG A 184 -1.28 27.18 -4.86
N LEU A 185 -2.58 27.45 -5.02
CA LEU A 185 -3.65 26.45 -5.04
C LEU A 185 -4.05 26.17 -6.49
N THR A 186 -4.21 24.90 -6.83
CA THR A 186 -4.82 24.45 -8.08
C THR A 186 -5.95 23.48 -7.77
N LEU A 187 -7.03 23.56 -8.54
CA LEU A 187 -8.16 22.64 -8.49
C LEU A 187 -8.25 21.90 -9.82
N SER A 188 -8.30 20.58 -9.78
CA SER A 188 -8.38 19.72 -10.96
C SER A 188 -9.61 18.83 -10.91
N ASP A 189 -10.17 18.52 -12.06
CA ASP A 189 -11.21 17.49 -12.19
C ASP A 189 -10.61 16.08 -12.08
N VAL A 190 -11.46 15.07 -12.10
CA VAL A 190 -11.04 13.64 -11.97
C VAL A 190 -10.17 13.16 -13.13
N THR A 191 -10.10 13.88 -14.24
CA THR A 191 -9.21 13.58 -15.36
C THR A 191 -7.83 14.21 -15.22
N GLY A 192 -7.61 15.02 -14.15
CA GLY A 192 -6.37 15.75 -13.90
C GLY A 192 -6.29 17.12 -14.60
N ARG A 193 -7.36 17.54 -15.32
CA ARG A 193 -7.41 18.86 -15.96
C ARG A 193 -7.60 19.93 -14.90
N VAL A 194 -6.73 20.94 -14.86
CA VAL A 194 -6.87 22.10 -13.97
C VAL A 194 -8.07 22.92 -14.41
N VAL A 195 -9.04 23.09 -13.50
CA VAL A 195 -10.28 23.85 -13.71
C VAL A 195 -10.27 25.20 -13.01
N ALA A 196 -9.43 25.39 -11.99
CA ALA A 196 -9.22 26.66 -11.32
C ALA A 196 -7.81 26.72 -10.70
N ALA A 197 -7.27 27.94 -10.58
CA ALA A 197 -6.02 28.20 -9.89
C ALA A 197 -6.10 29.54 -9.18
N ALA A 198 -5.54 29.61 -7.97
CA ALA A 198 -5.45 30.81 -7.18
C ALA A 198 -4.16 30.80 -6.32
N ALA A 199 -3.83 31.91 -5.71
CA ALA A 199 -2.67 32.02 -4.85
C ALA A 199 -3.00 32.80 -3.57
N PHE A 200 -2.53 32.27 -2.43
CA PHE A 200 -2.52 33.03 -1.19
C PHE A 200 -1.52 34.17 -1.30
N GLN A 201 -1.96 35.38 -0.99
CA GLN A 201 -1.07 36.51 -0.87
C GLN A 201 -0.35 36.47 0.49
N PRO A 202 0.84 37.07 0.62
CA PRO A 202 1.48 37.22 1.93
C PRO A 202 0.56 37.92 2.92
N GLY A 203 0.33 37.28 4.08
CA GLY A 203 -0.59 37.76 5.13
C GLY A 203 -2.03 37.28 5.00
N GLU A 204 -2.40 36.67 3.88
CA GLU A 204 -3.73 36.08 3.70
C GLU A 204 -3.77 34.67 4.31
N SER A 205 -4.75 34.43 5.18
CA SER A 205 -4.95 33.12 5.83
C SER A 205 -6.10 32.32 5.23
N VAL A 206 -7.01 32.97 4.49
CA VAL A 206 -8.20 32.33 3.89
C VAL A 206 -8.29 32.73 2.42
N LEU A 207 -8.29 31.74 1.54
CA LEU A 207 -8.50 31.89 0.11
C LEU A 207 -9.90 31.40 -0.25
N ARG A 208 -10.71 32.25 -0.88
CA ARG A 208 -12.05 31.89 -1.38
C ARG A 208 -12.00 31.59 -2.85
N LEU A 209 -12.59 30.46 -3.23
CA LEU A 209 -12.71 30.04 -4.62
C LEU A 209 -14.17 29.91 -5.01
N ASP A 210 -14.58 30.64 -6.05
CA ASP A 210 -15.91 30.52 -6.66
C ASP A 210 -15.98 29.21 -7.48
N VAL A 211 -16.93 28.35 -7.14
CA VAL A 211 -17.13 27.06 -7.79
C VAL A 211 -18.48 26.96 -8.50
N ARG A 212 -19.25 28.08 -8.62
CA ARG A 212 -20.57 28.08 -9.27
C ARG A 212 -20.53 27.61 -10.72
N GLY A 213 -19.45 27.95 -11.44
CA GLY A 213 -19.23 27.54 -12.83
C GLY A 213 -18.77 26.11 -13.03
N LEU A 214 -18.50 25.37 -11.96
CA LEU A 214 -18.05 23.99 -12.05
C LEU A 214 -19.24 23.02 -12.09
N ALA A 215 -19.11 21.94 -12.87
CA ALA A 215 -20.07 20.83 -12.85
C ALA A 215 -20.08 20.16 -11.48
N ARG A 216 -21.21 19.56 -11.09
CA ARG A 216 -21.25 18.71 -9.90
C ARG A 216 -20.29 17.53 -10.04
N GLY A 217 -19.64 17.17 -8.95
CA GLY A 217 -18.65 16.08 -8.95
C GLY A 217 -17.55 16.28 -7.93
N MET A 218 -16.60 15.39 -8.00
CA MET A 218 -15.40 15.42 -7.14
C MET A 218 -14.27 16.15 -7.87
N TYR A 219 -13.57 16.99 -7.12
CA TYR A 219 -12.38 17.71 -7.57
C TYR A 219 -11.24 17.48 -6.59
N VAL A 220 -10.03 17.48 -7.12
CA VAL A 220 -8.79 17.34 -6.33
C VAL A 220 -8.12 18.70 -6.27
N TRP A 221 -7.85 19.19 -5.08
CA TRP A 221 -7.03 20.37 -4.90
C TRP A 221 -5.58 20.01 -4.56
N SER A 222 -4.65 20.83 -5.04
CA SER A 222 -3.23 20.76 -4.71
C SER A 222 -2.75 22.15 -4.32
N TYR A 223 -2.17 22.25 -3.15
CA TYR A 223 -1.56 23.47 -2.62
C TYR A 223 -0.06 23.31 -2.51
N VAL A 224 0.68 24.23 -3.10
CA VAL A 224 2.14 24.30 -3.01
C VAL A 224 2.49 25.57 -2.24
N ARG A 225 3.07 25.42 -1.07
CA ARG A 225 3.51 26.51 -0.21
C ARG A 225 4.75 27.19 -0.79
N ALA A 226 5.04 28.40 -0.29
CA ALA A 226 6.25 29.15 -0.68
C ALA A 226 7.54 28.40 -0.34
N ASP A 227 7.55 27.53 0.68
CA ASP A 227 8.69 26.68 1.07
C ASP A 227 8.83 25.39 0.22
N GLY A 228 7.98 25.22 -0.81
CA GLY A 228 7.96 24.07 -1.71
C GLY A 228 7.21 22.85 -1.19
N ARG A 229 6.71 22.86 0.05
CA ARG A 229 5.88 21.78 0.58
C ARG A 229 4.53 21.73 -0.12
N ARG A 230 3.99 20.52 -0.28
CA ARG A 230 2.73 20.30 -0.99
C ARG A 230 1.71 19.64 -0.08
N ALA A 231 0.47 20.12 -0.17
CA ALA A 231 -0.71 19.50 0.42
C ALA A 231 -1.73 19.21 -0.67
N THR A 232 -2.54 18.17 -0.51
CA THR A 232 -3.59 17.79 -1.45
C THR A 232 -4.81 17.29 -0.69
N GLY A 233 -5.97 17.43 -1.30
CA GLY A 233 -7.22 16.88 -0.77
C GLY A 233 -8.32 16.92 -1.81
N LYS A 234 -9.55 16.67 -1.37
CA LYS A 234 -10.74 16.58 -2.22
C LYS A 234 -11.81 17.57 -1.78
N ILE A 235 -12.55 18.06 -2.76
CA ILE A 235 -13.84 18.72 -2.53
C ILE A 235 -14.91 18.05 -3.38
N VAL A 236 -16.14 18.12 -2.91
CA VAL A 236 -17.34 17.69 -3.63
C VAL A 236 -18.14 18.91 -3.98
N LYS A 237 -18.39 19.15 -5.28
CA LYS A 237 -19.32 20.17 -5.76
C LYS A 237 -20.71 19.56 -5.82
N SER A 238 -21.64 20.10 -5.04
CA SER A 238 -23.05 19.71 -5.01
C SER A 238 -23.94 20.76 -5.67
N GLU A 239 -25.17 20.40 -6.00
CA GLU A 239 -26.23 21.34 -6.36
C GLU A 239 -26.74 22.04 -5.10
N LYS A 240 -27.35 23.21 -5.33
CA LYS A 240 -28.06 23.97 -4.30
C LYS A 240 -29.41 23.31 -4.03
#